data_eea79301df5dcfcaf106c86fb1acaccd
#
_entry.id   eea79301df5dcfcaf106c86fb1acaccd
#
_cell.length_a   1.000
_cell.length_b   1.000
_cell.length_c   1.000
_cell.angle_alpha   90.00
_cell.angle_beta   90.00
_cell.angle_gamma   90.00
#
_symmetry.space_group_name_H-M   'P 1'
#
loop_
_entity.id
_entity.type
_entity.pdbx_description
1 polymer ?
#
loop_
_entity_poly.entity_id
_entity_poly.type
_entity_poly.pdbx_seq_one_letter_code
_entity_poly.pdbx_strand_id
1 'polypeptide(L)'
;MRVFVVGTGRCGTRTFAMACKHISNFTAGHETHARQSIGDLSYPDQHIEVDHHLTWGLPLLLKRYPVGSDAVYVHLLRDRAACVGSYSRRLNMDLFAKLACFVNCTRHTPGLRRAAAEYYYDAINALADSALRKAPLREGYRFEGNRLTVFIESLPEAWPRFWELIGAEGNHEAALAETRKRYNRGLESKGELVRDEH
;
A
#
# COMPACT_ATOMS: atom_id res chain seq x y z
N MET A 1 0.66 -19.88 5.87
CA MET A 1 0.86 -18.46 6.25
C MET A 1 0.37 -17.53 5.12
N ARG A 2 -0.24 -16.39 5.47
CA ARG A 2 -0.63 -15.34 4.51
C ARG A 2 0.07 -14.04 4.85
N VAL A 3 0.32 -13.20 3.85
CA VAL A 3 0.90 -11.87 4.05
C VAL A 3 -0.02 -10.84 3.41
N PHE A 4 -0.41 -9.83 4.19
CA PHE A 4 -1.26 -8.74 3.73
C PHE A 4 -0.49 -7.42 3.79
N VAL A 5 -0.29 -6.80 2.62
CA VAL A 5 0.37 -5.50 2.50
C VAL A 5 -0.69 -4.44 2.25
N VAL A 6 -0.91 -3.63 3.27
CA VAL A 6 -1.96 -2.60 3.33
C VAL A 6 -1.35 -1.20 3.41
N GLY A 7 -2.13 -0.19 3.18
CA GLY A 7 -1.69 1.21 3.22
C GLY A 7 -2.54 2.07 2.28
N THR A 8 -2.03 3.24 1.91
CA THR A 8 -2.67 4.05 0.88
C THR A 8 -2.32 3.52 -0.51
N GLY A 9 -3.17 3.74 -1.51
CA GLY A 9 -2.69 3.65 -2.87
C GLY A 9 -1.54 4.66 -3.08
N ARG A 10 -0.74 4.52 -4.13
CA ARG A 10 0.42 5.37 -4.45
C ARG A 10 1.57 5.33 -3.43
N CYS A 11 1.51 4.46 -2.44
CA CYS A 11 2.59 4.24 -1.48
C CYS A 11 3.63 3.21 -1.94
N GLY A 12 3.57 2.69 -3.16
CA GLY A 12 4.56 1.75 -3.70
C GLY A 12 4.10 0.28 -3.69
N THR A 13 2.80 0.02 -3.58
CA THR A 13 2.22 -1.33 -3.60
C THR A 13 2.70 -2.15 -4.80
N ARG A 14 2.80 -1.55 -5.98
CA ARG A 14 3.30 -2.24 -7.17
C ARG A 14 4.77 -2.64 -7.06
N THR A 15 5.62 -1.79 -6.49
CA THR A 15 7.03 -2.12 -6.25
C THR A 15 7.14 -3.31 -5.30
N PHE A 16 6.40 -3.28 -4.19
CA PHE A 16 6.37 -4.38 -3.22
C PHE A 16 5.89 -5.69 -3.88
N ALA A 17 4.78 -5.64 -4.62
CA ALA A 17 4.24 -6.81 -5.31
C ALA A 17 5.20 -7.40 -6.34
N MET A 18 5.93 -6.55 -7.08
CA MET A 18 6.93 -7.01 -8.06
C MET A 18 8.11 -7.68 -7.38
N ALA A 19 8.58 -7.17 -6.24
CA ALA A 19 9.62 -7.81 -5.44
C ALA A 19 9.16 -9.19 -4.93
N CYS A 20 7.91 -9.32 -4.49
CA CYS A 20 7.34 -10.60 -4.05
C CYS A 20 7.26 -11.68 -5.15
N LYS A 21 7.26 -11.32 -6.43
CA LYS A 21 7.26 -12.29 -7.53
C LYS A 21 8.54 -13.12 -7.65
N HIS A 22 9.60 -12.72 -6.98
CA HIS A 22 10.85 -13.47 -6.89
C HIS A 22 10.88 -14.49 -5.75
N ILE A 23 9.81 -14.54 -4.94
CA ILE A 23 9.61 -15.54 -3.89
C ILE A 23 8.94 -16.76 -4.52
N SER A 24 9.52 -17.94 -4.32
CA SER A 24 9.06 -19.18 -4.97
C SER A 24 8.08 -20.01 -4.14
N ASN A 25 8.12 -19.89 -2.81
CA ASN A 25 7.24 -20.63 -1.90
C ASN A 25 5.95 -19.87 -1.51
N PHE A 26 5.72 -18.67 -2.10
CA PHE A 26 4.47 -17.92 -2.00
C PHE A 26 3.96 -17.55 -3.38
N THR A 27 2.65 -17.53 -3.54
CA THR A 27 2.01 -16.80 -4.63
C THR A 27 1.93 -15.32 -4.27
N ALA A 28 2.04 -14.41 -5.24
CA ALA A 28 1.98 -12.96 -5.00
C ALA A 28 0.93 -12.30 -5.89
N GLY A 29 -0.03 -11.63 -5.27
CA GLY A 29 -1.09 -10.86 -5.89
C GLY A 29 -0.92 -9.34 -5.71
N HIS A 30 -1.51 -8.57 -6.62
CA HIS A 30 -1.62 -7.12 -6.51
C HIS A 30 -3.02 -6.68 -6.90
N GLU A 31 -3.80 -6.25 -5.91
CA GLU A 31 -5.20 -5.86 -6.09
C GLU A 31 -6.04 -6.99 -6.74
N THR A 32 -5.77 -8.26 -6.32
CA THR A 32 -6.34 -9.46 -6.94
C THR A 32 -7.87 -9.48 -6.85
N HIS A 33 -8.41 -9.00 -5.74
CA HIS A 33 -9.84 -9.00 -5.46
C HIS A 33 -10.46 -7.58 -5.42
N ALA A 34 -9.87 -6.62 -6.12
CA ALA A 34 -10.28 -5.21 -6.08
C ALA A 34 -11.77 -4.95 -6.45
N ARG A 35 -12.46 -5.93 -7.03
CA ARG A 35 -13.88 -5.86 -7.39
C ARG A 35 -14.80 -6.71 -6.49
N GLN A 36 -14.26 -7.37 -5.48
CA GLN A 36 -15.03 -8.20 -4.57
C GLN A 36 -15.38 -7.46 -3.28
N SER A 37 -16.44 -7.92 -2.61
CA SER A 37 -16.77 -7.45 -1.26
C SER A 37 -15.68 -7.88 -0.29
N ILE A 38 -15.26 -6.98 0.60
CA ILE A 38 -14.23 -7.26 1.59
C ILE A 38 -14.64 -8.36 2.58
N GLY A 39 -15.94 -8.58 2.77
CA GLY A 39 -16.46 -9.64 3.62
C GLY A 39 -16.30 -11.05 3.01
N ASP A 40 -16.18 -11.13 1.68
CA ASP A 40 -16.16 -12.39 0.93
C ASP A 40 -14.74 -12.80 0.50
N LEU A 41 -13.72 -11.97 0.86
CA LEU A 41 -12.35 -12.23 0.47
C LEU A 41 -11.83 -13.54 1.07
N SER A 42 -11.28 -14.39 0.23
CA SER A 42 -10.61 -15.61 0.62
C SER A 42 -9.26 -15.73 -0.07
N TYR A 43 -8.23 -15.95 0.73
CA TYR A 43 -6.86 -16.06 0.25
C TYR A 43 -6.30 -17.45 0.56
N PRO A 44 -5.61 -18.10 -0.39
CA PRO A 44 -4.97 -19.40 -0.15
C PRO A 44 -3.84 -19.27 0.88
N ASP A 45 -3.38 -20.40 1.40
CA ASP A 45 -2.14 -20.44 2.15
C ASP A 45 -0.94 -20.11 1.26
N GLN A 46 0.16 -19.68 1.88
CA GLN A 46 1.38 -19.27 1.16
C GLN A 46 1.08 -18.23 0.07
N HIS A 47 0.36 -17.17 0.48
CA HIS A 47 -0.04 -16.08 -0.40
C HIS A 47 0.34 -14.72 0.18
N ILE A 48 0.84 -13.85 -0.70
CA ILE A 48 1.14 -12.44 -0.40
C ILE A 48 0.17 -11.60 -1.23
N GLU A 49 -0.75 -10.91 -0.57
CA GLU A 49 -1.65 -9.95 -1.23
C GLU A 49 -1.20 -8.53 -0.93
N VAL A 50 -0.97 -7.74 -1.98
CA VAL A 50 -0.57 -6.34 -1.89
C VAL A 50 -1.71 -5.49 -2.42
N ASP A 51 -2.58 -5.02 -1.52
CA ASP A 51 -3.78 -4.30 -1.93
C ASP A 51 -4.14 -3.19 -0.93
N HIS A 52 -4.13 -1.95 -1.41
CA HIS A 52 -4.51 -0.78 -0.61
C HIS A 52 -6.01 -0.75 -0.27
N HIS A 53 -6.87 -1.43 -1.03
CA HIS A 53 -8.30 -1.50 -0.74
C HIS A 53 -8.57 -2.28 0.55
N LEU A 54 -7.71 -3.24 0.91
CA LEU A 54 -7.84 -4.02 2.14
C LEU A 54 -7.78 -3.15 3.41
N THR A 55 -7.14 -1.99 3.32
CA THR A 55 -7.06 -1.07 4.47
C THR A 55 -8.44 -0.61 4.94
N TRP A 56 -9.39 -0.41 4.01
CA TRP A 56 -10.76 -0.01 4.34
C TRP A 56 -11.52 -1.02 5.20
N GLY A 57 -11.26 -2.29 4.99
CA GLY A 57 -11.87 -3.38 5.74
C GLY A 57 -10.91 -4.10 6.68
N LEU A 58 -9.83 -3.45 7.08
CA LEU A 58 -8.79 -4.05 7.91
C LEU A 58 -9.32 -4.72 9.19
N PRO A 59 -10.32 -4.17 9.91
CA PRO A 59 -10.90 -4.87 11.05
C PRO A 59 -11.55 -6.22 10.70
N LEU A 60 -12.21 -6.32 9.55
CA LEU A 60 -12.81 -7.58 9.09
C LEU A 60 -11.73 -8.57 8.65
N LEU A 61 -10.69 -8.08 7.98
CA LEU A 61 -9.55 -8.88 7.56
C LEU A 61 -8.80 -9.46 8.78
N LEU A 62 -8.56 -8.63 9.80
CA LEU A 62 -7.94 -9.05 11.07
C LEU A 62 -8.79 -10.05 11.86
N LYS A 63 -10.13 -9.93 11.78
CA LYS A 63 -11.03 -10.92 12.38
C LYS A 63 -10.93 -12.28 11.69
N ARG A 64 -10.79 -12.29 10.36
CA ARG A 64 -10.71 -13.52 9.55
C ARG A 64 -9.32 -14.14 9.58
N TYR A 65 -8.29 -13.32 9.55
CA TYR A 65 -6.88 -13.69 9.54
C TYR A 65 -6.15 -12.94 10.67
N PRO A 66 -6.26 -13.41 11.92
CA PRO A 66 -5.61 -12.75 13.05
C PRO A 66 -4.07 -12.67 12.86
N VAL A 67 -3.47 -11.60 13.38
CA VAL A 67 -2.01 -11.50 13.43
C VAL A 67 -1.45 -12.62 14.28
N GLY A 68 -0.54 -13.41 13.71
CA GLY A 68 0.03 -14.56 14.42
C GLY A 68 0.70 -15.54 13.48
N SER A 69 0.63 -16.83 13.79
CA SER A 69 1.25 -17.90 12.99
C SER A 69 0.75 -17.94 11.55
N ASP A 70 -0.49 -17.54 11.32
CA ASP A 70 -1.17 -17.70 10.03
C ASP A 70 -1.20 -16.44 9.16
N ALA A 71 -0.92 -15.28 9.74
CA ALA A 71 -0.93 -14.01 9.01
C ALA A 71 0.14 -13.03 9.47
N VAL A 72 0.83 -12.45 8.48
CA VAL A 72 1.75 -11.31 8.62
C VAL A 72 1.10 -10.08 7.97
N TYR A 73 1.19 -8.94 8.65
CA TYR A 73 0.67 -7.68 8.14
C TYR A 73 1.80 -6.69 7.89
N VAL A 74 1.79 -6.08 6.72
CA VAL A 74 2.71 -5.01 6.33
C VAL A 74 1.94 -3.72 6.14
N HIS A 75 2.21 -2.71 6.96
CA HIS A 75 1.73 -1.35 6.73
C HIS A 75 2.76 -0.59 5.89
N LEU A 76 2.48 -0.48 4.60
CA LEU A 76 3.34 0.20 3.63
C LEU A 76 3.01 1.68 3.58
N LEU A 77 4.00 2.49 3.94
CA LEU A 77 3.94 3.95 3.94
C LEU A 77 4.74 4.54 2.78
N ARG A 78 4.52 5.80 2.54
CA ARG A 78 5.33 6.65 1.66
C ARG A 78 5.39 8.05 2.25
N ASP A 79 6.43 8.82 1.92
CA ASP A 79 6.47 10.25 2.24
C ASP A 79 5.13 10.91 1.90
N ARG A 80 4.59 11.68 2.88
CA ARG A 80 3.24 12.26 2.77
C ARG A 80 3.12 13.20 1.59
N ALA A 81 4.10 14.09 1.41
CA ALA A 81 4.06 15.08 0.34
C ALA A 81 4.13 14.41 -1.05
N ALA A 82 4.97 13.38 -1.19
CA ALA A 82 5.10 12.60 -2.41
C ALA A 82 3.83 11.80 -2.73
N CYS A 83 3.18 11.20 -1.72
CA CYS A 83 1.94 10.46 -1.89
C CYS A 83 0.78 11.38 -2.26
N VAL A 84 0.56 12.46 -1.49
CA VAL A 84 -0.47 13.48 -1.74
C VAL A 84 -0.29 14.11 -3.12
N GLY A 85 0.94 14.50 -3.47
CA GLY A 85 1.24 15.06 -4.79
C GLY A 85 0.96 14.08 -5.94
N SER A 86 1.20 12.78 -5.73
CA SER A 86 0.85 11.75 -6.72
C SER A 86 -0.66 11.57 -6.89
N TYR A 87 -1.43 11.64 -5.80
CA TYR A 87 -2.88 11.53 -5.85
C TYR A 87 -3.54 12.77 -6.47
N SER A 88 -3.14 13.96 -6.06
CA SER A 88 -3.75 15.22 -6.51
C SER A 88 -3.64 15.44 -8.02
N ARG A 89 -2.68 14.80 -8.69
CA ARG A 89 -2.52 14.83 -10.15
C ARG A 89 -3.38 13.80 -10.91
N ARG A 90 -4.12 12.92 -10.22
CA ARG A 90 -4.93 11.90 -10.91
C ARG A 90 -6.33 12.37 -11.23
N LEU A 91 -6.82 11.98 -12.42
CA LEU A 91 -8.15 12.37 -12.90
C LEU A 91 -9.31 11.75 -12.10
N ASN A 92 -9.11 10.57 -11.47
CA ASN A 92 -10.16 9.83 -10.73
C ASN A 92 -10.33 10.31 -9.29
N MET A 93 -9.76 11.44 -8.91
CA MET A 93 -9.88 11.95 -7.53
C MET A 93 -11.27 12.48 -7.17
N ASP A 94 -12.19 12.56 -8.11
CA ASP A 94 -13.55 13.06 -7.82
C ASP A 94 -14.30 12.22 -6.78
N LEU A 95 -14.06 10.89 -6.74
CA LEU A 95 -14.64 10.02 -5.71
C LEU A 95 -14.08 10.36 -4.32
N PHE A 96 -12.77 10.54 -4.20
CA PHE A 96 -12.13 10.89 -2.93
C PHE A 96 -12.47 12.33 -2.49
N ALA A 97 -12.60 13.26 -3.44
CA ALA A 97 -13.09 14.61 -3.16
C ALA A 97 -14.52 14.60 -2.64
N LYS A 98 -15.40 13.78 -3.22
CA LYS A 98 -16.78 13.58 -2.73
C LYS A 98 -16.81 12.96 -1.34
N LEU A 99 -15.97 11.93 -1.08
CA LEU A 99 -15.85 11.30 0.23
C LEU A 99 -15.35 12.31 1.28
N ALA A 100 -14.33 13.09 0.95
CA ALA A 100 -13.79 14.11 1.84
C ALA A 100 -14.85 15.21 2.13
N CYS A 101 -15.62 15.63 1.13
CA CYS A 101 -16.73 16.55 1.32
C CYS A 101 -17.84 15.98 2.21
N PHE A 102 -18.18 14.70 2.01
CA PHE A 102 -19.17 14.01 2.83
C PHE A 102 -18.75 13.94 4.29
N VAL A 103 -17.51 13.49 4.55
CA VAL A 103 -16.98 13.32 5.92
C VAL A 103 -16.80 14.67 6.63
N ASN A 104 -16.37 15.71 5.92
CA ASN A 104 -16.15 17.04 6.50
C ASN A 104 -17.40 17.96 6.42
N CYS A 105 -18.54 17.45 5.95
CA CYS A 105 -19.77 18.23 5.76
C CYS A 105 -19.57 19.51 4.93
N THR A 106 -18.67 19.50 3.95
CA THR A 106 -18.35 20.63 3.09
C THR A 106 -18.94 20.47 1.68
N ARG A 107 -19.12 21.57 0.96
CA ARG A 107 -19.52 21.51 -0.45
C ARG A 107 -18.33 21.18 -1.35
N HIS A 108 -18.59 20.37 -2.38
CA HIS A 108 -17.59 20.09 -3.39
C HIS A 108 -17.25 21.36 -4.19
N THR A 109 -15.99 21.77 -4.17
CA THR A 109 -15.49 22.90 -4.97
C THR A 109 -14.30 22.48 -5.82
N PRO A 110 -14.12 23.05 -7.02
CA PRO A 110 -12.89 22.89 -7.80
C PRO A 110 -11.69 23.31 -6.93
N GLY A 111 -10.64 22.49 -6.88
CA GLY A 111 -9.46 22.73 -6.03
C GLY A 111 -9.35 21.85 -4.78
N LEU A 112 -10.40 21.15 -4.38
CA LEU A 112 -10.36 20.25 -3.23
C LEU A 112 -9.51 18.98 -3.44
N ARG A 113 -8.96 18.75 -4.65
CA ARG A 113 -8.18 17.52 -4.94
C ARG A 113 -7.02 17.30 -3.98
N ARG A 114 -6.29 18.36 -3.66
CA ARG A 114 -5.17 18.27 -2.73
C ARG A 114 -5.64 17.99 -1.32
N ALA A 115 -6.62 18.74 -0.83
CA ALA A 115 -7.22 18.53 0.48
C ALA A 115 -7.83 17.12 0.63
N ALA A 116 -8.51 16.63 -0.41
CA ALA A 116 -9.02 15.27 -0.45
C ALA A 116 -7.92 14.21 -0.41
N ALA A 117 -6.81 14.44 -1.11
CA ALA A 117 -5.66 13.55 -1.09
C ALA A 117 -4.95 13.55 0.29
N GLU A 118 -4.85 14.71 0.93
CA GLU A 118 -4.33 14.85 2.29
C GLU A 118 -5.20 14.12 3.30
N TYR A 119 -6.51 14.37 3.27
CA TYR A 119 -7.46 13.68 4.12
C TYR A 119 -7.42 12.16 3.93
N TYR A 120 -7.41 11.69 2.67
CA TYR A 120 -7.31 10.27 2.36
C TYR A 120 -6.04 9.65 2.93
N TYR A 121 -4.89 10.31 2.71
CA TYR A 121 -3.61 9.82 3.24
C TYR A 121 -3.66 9.69 4.76
N ASP A 122 -4.11 10.73 5.45
CA ASP A 122 -4.12 10.79 6.90
C ASP A 122 -5.12 9.78 7.49
N ALA A 123 -6.34 9.71 6.95
CA ALA A 123 -7.38 8.81 7.43
C ALA A 123 -7.03 7.31 7.24
N ILE A 124 -6.49 6.95 6.06
CA ILE A 124 -6.12 5.55 5.78
C ILE A 124 -4.95 5.10 6.64
N ASN A 125 -3.94 5.95 6.81
CA ASN A 125 -2.80 5.60 7.65
C ASN A 125 -3.18 5.57 9.13
N ALA A 126 -4.06 6.45 9.60
CA ALA A 126 -4.59 6.40 10.96
C ALA A 126 -5.40 5.11 11.22
N LEU A 127 -6.20 4.66 10.24
CA LEU A 127 -6.93 3.40 10.33
C LEU A 127 -5.97 2.20 10.44
N ALA A 128 -4.96 2.14 9.58
CA ALA A 128 -3.95 1.09 9.63
C ALA A 128 -3.15 1.13 10.94
N ASP A 129 -2.74 2.32 11.38
CA ASP A 129 -2.02 2.51 12.63
C ASP A 129 -2.82 2.06 13.85
N SER A 130 -4.09 2.42 13.93
CA SER A 130 -4.95 2.02 15.05
C SER A 130 -5.11 0.50 15.17
N ALA A 131 -5.07 -0.19 14.02
CA ALA A 131 -5.25 -1.64 13.95
C ALA A 131 -3.94 -2.43 14.07
N LEU A 132 -2.83 -1.89 13.57
CA LEU A 132 -1.58 -2.62 13.40
C LEU A 132 -0.42 -2.10 14.26
N ARG A 133 -0.38 -0.81 14.59
CA ARG A 133 0.77 -0.20 15.25
C ARG A 133 0.55 0.03 16.73
N LYS A 134 1.52 -0.36 17.55
CA LYS A 134 1.53 -0.11 19.01
C LYS A 134 2.57 0.92 19.46
N ALA A 135 3.62 1.19 18.69
CA ALA A 135 4.70 2.08 19.06
C ALA A 135 5.19 2.95 17.87
N PRO A 136 5.86 4.10 18.09
CA PRO A 136 6.33 4.97 17.01
C PRO A 136 7.42 4.34 16.17
N LEU A 137 7.48 4.71 14.87
CA LEU A 137 8.57 4.38 13.97
C LEU A 137 9.84 5.17 14.34
N ARG A 138 11.01 4.54 14.28
CA ARG A 138 12.30 5.18 14.54
C ARG A 138 13.19 5.29 13.30
N GLU A 139 13.29 4.26 12.48
CA GLU A 139 14.27 4.17 11.38
C GLU A 139 13.65 3.88 10.02
N GLY A 140 12.48 4.49 9.74
CA GLY A 140 11.77 4.28 8.48
C GLY A 140 11.05 2.93 8.36
N TYR A 141 11.34 1.98 9.26
CA TYR A 141 10.60 0.70 9.37
C TYR A 141 10.62 0.17 10.81
N ARG A 142 9.71 -0.76 11.10
CA ARG A 142 9.61 -1.44 12.38
C ARG A 142 8.96 -2.80 12.24
N PHE A 143 9.50 -3.79 12.95
CA PHE A 143 8.92 -5.11 13.15
C PHE A 143 8.37 -5.26 14.57
N GLU A 144 7.16 -5.78 14.68
CA GLU A 144 6.53 -6.18 15.96
C GLU A 144 5.87 -7.55 15.79
N GLY A 145 6.58 -8.62 16.15
CA GLY A 145 6.12 -9.97 15.84
C GLY A 145 5.82 -10.10 14.35
N ASN A 146 4.59 -10.47 14.00
CA ASN A 146 4.15 -10.65 12.62
C ASN A 146 3.59 -9.36 11.99
N ARG A 147 4.10 -8.19 12.37
CA ARG A 147 3.76 -6.90 11.77
C ARG A 147 5.02 -6.17 11.32
N LEU A 148 4.98 -5.63 10.13
CA LEU A 148 5.99 -4.72 9.59
C LEU A 148 5.31 -3.39 9.25
N THR A 149 5.84 -2.28 9.76
CA THR A 149 5.53 -0.95 9.24
C THR A 149 6.77 -0.41 8.56
N VAL A 150 6.67 0.02 7.31
CA VAL A 150 7.82 0.45 6.52
C VAL A 150 7.46 1.56 5.55
N PHE A 151 8.31 2.59 5.46
CA PHE A 151 8.28 3.51 4.32
C PHE A 151 8.86 2.84 3.08
N ILE A 152 8.24 3.06 1.93
CA ILE A 152 8.71 2.50 0.65
C ILE A 152 10.17 2.90 0.35
N GLU A 153 10.57 4.07 0.82
CA GLU A 153 11.91 4.61 0.69
C GLU A 153 12.95 3.79 1.49
N SER A 154 12.52 3.13 2.57
CA SER A 154 13.35 2.25 3.43
C SER A 154 13.06 0.77 3.20
N LEU A 155 12.31 0.43 2.15
CA LEU A 155 11.98 -0.97 1.86
C LEU A 155 13.22 -1.82 1.55
N PRO A 156 14.24 -1.34 0.82
CA PRO A 156 15.45 -2.12 0.58
C PRO A 156 16.17 -2.55 1.86
N GLU A 157 16.21 -1.69 2.86
CA GLU A 157 16.85 -1.94 4.15
C GLU A 157 16.03 -2.92 5.02
N ALA A 158 14.70 -2.83 4.95
CA ALA A 158 13.79 -3.71 5.67
C ALA A 158 13.61 -5.08 5.00
N TRP A 159 13.92 -5.20 3.71
CA TRP A 159 13.61 -6.37 2.89
C TRP A 159 14.24 -7.67 3.39
N PRO A 160 15.54 -7.73 3.78
CA PRO A 160 16.13 -8.96 4.28
C PRO A 160 15.40 -9.49 5.52
N ARG A 161 15.01 -8.60 6.43
CA ARG A 161 14.27 -8.97 7.63
C ARG A 161 12.85 -9.43 7.33
N PHE A 162 12.18 -8.79 6.34
CA PHE A 162 10.87 -9.25 5.87
C PHE A 162 10.97 -10.64 5.26
N TRP A 163 11.99 -10.90 4.44
CA TRP A 163 12.27 -12.19 3.82
C TRP A 163 12.41 -13.32 4.86
N GLU A 164 13.20 -13.08 5.89
CA GLU A 164 13.38 -14.00 7.03
C GLU A 164 12.06 -14.20 7.80
N LEU A 165 11.32 -13.12 8.08
CA LEU A 165 10.08 -13.16 8.85
C LEU A 165 9.06 -14.11 8.27
N ILE A 166 8.93 -14.13 6.95
CA ILE A 166 7.95 -14.98 6.26
C ILE A 166 8.53 -16.35 5.85
N GLY A 167 9.81 -16.60 6.10
CA GLY A 167 10.49 -17.81 5.63
C GLY A 167 10.49 -17.91 4.10
N ALA A 168 10.75 -16.79 3.41
CA ALA A 168 10.72 -16.74 1.96
C ALA A 168 11.86 -17.56 1.33
N GLU A 169 11.54 -18.24 0.23
CA GLU A 169 12.50 -18.95 -0.62
C GLU A 169 12.46 -18.33 -2.03
N GLY A 170 13.54 -18.44 -2.78
CA GLY A 170 13.61 -17.94 -4.14
C GLY A 170 14.82 -17.04 -4.41
N ASN A 171 14.69 -16.09 -5.34
CA ASN A 171 15.78 -15.20 -5.73
C ASN A 171 15.76 -13.90 -4.91
N HIS A 172 16.41 -13.93 -3.74
CA HIS A 172 16.49 -12.80 -2.82
C HIS A 172 17.15 -11.56 -3.45
N GLU A 173 18.22 -11.75 -4.26
CA GLU A 173 18.93 -10.62 -4.88
C GLU A 173 18.05 -9.90 -5.90
N ALA A 174 17.35 -10.65 -6.74
CA ALA A 174 16.42 -10.09 -7.70
C ALA A 174 15.24 -9.39 -7.01
N ALA A 175 14.70 -9.98 -5.94
CA ALA A 175 13.67 -9.36 -5.12
C ALA A 175 14.14 -8.03 -4.51
N LEU A 176 15.34 -8.02 -3.92
CA LEU A 176 15.95 -6.82 -3.35
C LEU A 176 16.21 -5.74 -4.41
N ALA A 177 16.63 -6.13 -5.61
CA ALA A 177 16.81 -5.20 -6.72
C ALA A 177 15.46 -4.55 -7.15
N GLU A 178 14.36 -5.32 -7.12
CA GLU A 178 13.02 -4.79 -7.40
C GLU A 178 12.56 -3.75 -6.37
N THR A 179 12.92 -3.88 -5.10
CA THR A 179 12.53 -2.90 -4.07
C THR A 179 13.04 -1.49 -4.34
N ARG A 180 14.11 -1.34 -5.12
CA ARG A 180 14.73 -0.06 -5.51
C ARG A 180 14.10 0.57 -6.75
N LYS A 181 13.25 -0.17 -7.47
CA LYS A 181 12.62 0.32 -8.70
C LYS A 181 11.38 1.16 -8.40
N ARG A 182 11.18 2.21 -9.16
CA ARG A 182 9.94 3.03 -9.12
C ARG A 182 9.04 2.65 -10.28
N TYR A 183 7.95 1.98 -9.97
CA TYR A 183 6.87 1.69 -10.91
C TYR A 183 5.86 2.84 -10.93
N ASN A 184 5.14 3.02 -12.04
CA ASN A 184 4.13 4.06 -12.21
C ASN A 184 4.69 5.48 -11.97
N ARG A 185 5.85 5.81 -12.52
CA ARG A 185 6.26 7.20 -12.70
C ARG A 185 5.11 7.86 -13.45
N GLY A 186 4.38 8.75 -12.77
CA GLY A 186 3.19 9.38 -13.31
C GLY A 186 3.51 10.09 -14.62
N LEU A 187 2.51 10.60 -15.31
CA LEU A 187 2.50 11.35 -16.57
C LEU A 187 3.65 12.39 -16.80
N GLU A 188 4.63 12.46 -15.93
CA GLU A 188 5.83 13.31 -16.07
C GLU A 188 6.66 12.99 -17.33
N SER A 189 6.52 11.79 -17.91
CA SER A 189 7.20 11.40 -19.16
C SER A 189 6.32 11.49 -20.40
N LYS A 190 5.06 11.91 -20.29
CA LYS A 190 4.15 12.09 -21.44
C LYS A 190 3.81 13.56 -21.70
N GLY A 191 4.38 14.48 -20.97
CA GLY A 191 4.15 15.92 -21.09
C GLY A 191 4.95 16.61 -22.19
N GLU A 192 5.79 15.89 -22.95
CA GLU A 192 6.58 16.47 -24.07
C GLU A 192 6.07 16.13 -25.47
N LEU A 193 4.96 15.42 -25.60
CA LEU A 193 4.48 14.97 -26.92
C LEU A 193 3.03 15.35 -27.26
N VAL A 194 2.50 16.44 -26.73
CA VAL A 194 1.29 17.08 -27.30
C VAL A 194 1.39 18.61 -27.12
N ARG A 195 2.33 19.22 -27.79
CA ARG A 195 2.23 20.56 -28.32
C ARG A 195 2.66 20.39 -29.76
N ASP A 196 1.67 20.18 -30.60
CA ASP A 196 1.57 20.77 -31.93
C ASP A 196 0.33 20.19 -32.60
N GLU A 197 -0.37 21.11 -33.22
CA GLU A 197 -1.43 20.95 -34.22
C GLU A 197 -2.88 20.80 -33.69
N HIS A 198 -3.51 21.88 -33.66
CA HIS A 198 -4.65 22.63 -34.21
C HIS A 198 -5.50 23.32 -33.19
#